data_e17b89ea5cc367a0bed03e0719957540
#
_entry.id   e17b89ea5cc367a0bed03e0719957540
#
_cell.length_a   1.000
_cell.length_b   1.000
_cell.length_c   1.000
_cell.angle_alpha   90.00
_cell.angle_beta   90.00
_cell.angle_gamma   90.00
#
_symmetry.space_group_name_H-M   'P 1'
#
loop_
_entity.id
_entity.type
_entity.pdbx_description
1 polymer ?
#
loop_
_entity_poly.entity_id
_entity_poly.type
_entity_poly.pdbx_seq_one_letter_code
_entity_poly.pdbx_strand_id
1 'polypeptide(L)'
;MGYIYLYTGTGAGKTTNALGLALRSIGHGHKVLIIQFLKWWKNTGEYKVQKMLAPYYEIYQFGRQGWVGLGNLGDEDKKLAEKALKFAEKVTKEKKPALLILDEINLAVYCQLLDVREVLQFLDRIPKGTDVVLTGRFAPKELQDKADFVNEVNDIKSPKTMVTTEGIQY
;
A
#
# COMPACT_ATOMS: atom_id res chain seq x y z
N MET A 1 19.13 -2.69 -0.31
CA MET A 1 17.69 -2.80 -0.48
C MET A 1 17.32 -4.24 -0.15
N GLY A 2 16.20 -4.48 0.50
CA GLY A 2 15.56 -5.78 0.60
C GLY A 2 14.86 -6.14 -0.70
N TYR A 3 13.99 -7.11 -0.67
CA TYR A 3 13.19 -7.54 -1.83
C TYR A 3 11.96 -6.66 -2.01
N ILE A 4 11.52 -6.51 -3.26
CA ILE A 4 10.28 -5.82 -3.64
C ILE A 4 9.24 -6.85 -4.07
N TYR A 5 8.12 -6.89 -3.34
CA TYR A 5 6.95 -7.71 -3.62
C TYR A 5 5.86 -6.84 -4.21
N LEU A 6 5.27 -7.23 -5.33
CA LEU A 6 4.19 -6.50 -5.97
C LEU A 6 2.95 -7.38 -6.06
N TYR A 7 1.81 -6.86 -5.58
CA TYR A 7 0.50 -7.48 -5.72
C TYR A 7 -0.38 -6.61 -6.61
N THR A 8 -0.84 -7.16 -7.72
CA THR A 8 -1.72 -6.50 -8.68
C THR A 8 -2.94 -7.37 -9.01
N GLY A 9 -3.68 -7.05 -10.04
CA GLY A 9 -4.88 -7.75 -10.47
C GLY A 9 -6.17 -7.14 -9.95
N THR A 10 -7.30 -7.64 -10.44
CA THR A 10 -8.65 -7.11 -10.16
C THR A 10 -9.30 -7.71 -8.93
N GLY A 11 -8.85 -8.88 -8.49
CA GLY A 11 -9.38 -9.62 -7.36
C GLY A 11 -9.17 -8.96 -6.01
N ALA A 12 -10.01 -9.33 -5.05
CA ALA A 12 -9.88 -8.94 -3.65
C ALA A 12 -8.66 -9.63 -3.00
N GLY A 13 -8.10 -9.02 -1.93
CA GLY A 13 -7.04 -9.65 -1.14
C GLY A 13 -5.63 -9.08 -1.31
N LYS A 14 -5.39 -8.12 -2.21
CA LYS A 14 -4.07 -7.48 -2.37
C LYS A 14 -3.58 -6.83 -1.08
N THR A 15 -4.38 -5.94 -0.49
CA THR A 15 -4.10 -5.32 0.81
C THR A 15 -4.00 -6.38 1.90
N THR A 16 -4.92 -7.36 1.93
CA THR A 16 -4.94 -8.43 2.94
C THR A 16 -3.67 -9.29 2.88
N ASN A 17 -3.15 -9.60 1.68
CA ASN A 17 -1.85 -10.28 1.53
C ASN A 17 -0.71 -9.46 2.13
N ALA A 18 -0.67 -8.15 1.83
CA ALA A 18 0.34 -7.25 2.39
C ALA A 18 0.25 -7.17 3.92
N LEU A 19 -0.97 -7.09 4.47
CA LEU A 19 -1.19 -7.10 5.92
C LEU A 19 -0.83 -8.45 6.56
N GLY A 20 -1.03 -9.56 5.85
CA GLY A 20 -0.56 -10.88 6.27
C GLY A 20 0.96 -10.94 6.40
N LEU A 21 1.71 -10.33 5.46
CA LEU A 21 3.17 -10.18 5.57
C LEU A 21 3.55 -9.28 6.74
N ALA A 22 2.79 -8.19 6.99
CA ALA A 22 2.99 -7.33 8.14
C ALA A 22 2.86 -8.11 9.45
N LEU A 23 1.77 -8.87 9.61
CA LEU A 23 1.54 -9.68 10.81
C LEU A 23 2.67 -10.70 11.03
N ARG A 24 3.10 -11.38 9.96
CA ARG A 24 4.23 -12.34 10.01
C ARG A 24 5.53 -11.64 10.44
N SER A 25 5.84 -10.47 9.89
CA SER A 25 7.02 -9.69 10.24
C SER A 25 6.99 -9.24 11.70
N ILE A 26 5.84 -8.75 12.18
CA ILE A 26 5.63 -8.34 13.57
C ILE A 26 5.81 -9.53 14.53
N GLY A 27 5.34 -10.72 14.16
CA GLY A 27 5.52 -11.93 14.93
C GLY A 27 6.99 -12.29 15.19
N HIS A 28 7.92 -11.77 14.38
CA HIS A 28 9.37 -11.86 14.58
C HIS A 28 9.97 -10.60 15.25
N GLY A 29 9.15 -9.72 15.81
CA GLY A 29 9.60 -8.50 16.49
C GLY A 29 10.08 -7.38 15.55
N HIS A 30 9.76 -7.46 14.27
CA HIS A 30 10.17 -6.47 13.29
C HIS A 30 9.20 -5.29 13.24
N LYS A 31 9.71 -4.09 12.96
CA LYS A 31 8.88 -2.91 12.73
C LYS A 31 8.37 -2.88 11.29
N VAL A 32 7.08 -2.60 11.16
CA VAL A 32 6.37 -2.48 9.88
C VAL A 32 5.79 -1.08 9.76
N LEU A 33 5.97 -0.49 8.59
CA LEU A 33 5.41 0.82 8.22
C LEU A 33 4.48 0.64 7.02
N ILE A 34 3.26 1.16 7.13
CA ILE A 34 2.23 1.07 6.08
C ILE A 34 1.82 2.48 5.68
N ILE A 35 1.92 2.77 4.40
CA ILE A 35 1.46 4.01 3.77
C ILE A 35 0.35 3.64 2.82
N GLN A 36 -0.87 4.08 3.10
CA GLN A 36 -2.04 3.83 2.26
C GLN A 36 -2.35 5.06 1.42
N PHE A 37 -2.24 4.91 0.11
CA PHE A 37 -2.66 5.90 -0.88
C PHE A 37 -4.17 5.80 -1.12
N LEU A 38 -4.84 6.88 -1.47
CA LEU A 38 -6.27 6.90 -1.80
C LEU A 38 -7.21 6.42 -0.69
N LYS A 39 -6.71 6.16 0.49
CA LYS A 39 -7.48 5.69 1.65
C LYS A 39 -7.51 6.75 2.76
N TRP A 40 -8.67 6.88 3.40
CA TRP A 40 -8.92 7.89 4.44
C TRP A 40 -9.70 7.33 5.64
N TRP A 41 -10.35 6.18 5.47
CA TRP A 41 -11.31 5.67 6.43
C TRP A 41 -10.64 4.94 7.59
N LYS A 42 -10.60 5.60 8.73
CA LYS A 42 -9.96 5.10 9.96
C LYS A 42 -10.76 4.02 10.69
N ASN A 43 -11.97 3.71 10.23
CA ASN A 43 -12.79 2.66 10.82
C ASN A 43 -12.51 1.26 10.25
N THR A 44 -11.45 1.09 9.47
CA THR A 44 -11.01 -0.22 9.00
C THR A 44 -10.26 -0.99 10.07
N GLY A 45 -10.32 -2.34 10.01
CA GLY A 45 -9.66 -3.21 10.96
C GLY A 45 -8.15 -2.99 11.02
N GLU A 46 -7.51 -2.86 9.84
CA GLU A 46 -6.08 -2.61 9.74
C GLU A 46 -5.64 -1.27 10.34
N TYR A 47 -6.51 -0.26 10.33
CA TYR A 47 -6.20 1.01 10.99
C TYR A 47 -6.38 0.92 12.52
N LYS A 48 -7.43 0.24 12.98
CA LYS A 48 -7.73 0.10 14.42
C LYS A 48 -6.68 -0.72 15.16
N VAL A 49 -6.18 -1.80 14.54
CA VAL A 49 -5.25 -2.75 15.17
C VAL A 49 -3.89 -2.16 15.52
N GLN A 50 -3.52 -1.01 14.94
CA GLN A 50 -2.23 -0.36 15.25
C GLN A 50 -2.05 -0.06 16.76
N LYS A 51 -3.15 0.19 17.49
CA LYS A 51 -3.10 0.42 18.94
C LYS A 51 -2.68 -0.84 19.71
N MET A 52 -3.06 -2.01 19.19
CA MET A 52 -2.76 -3.31 19.82
C MET A 52 -1.34 -3.77 19.46
N LEU A 53 -0.85 -3.42 18.27
CA LEU A 53 0.42 -3.89 17.73
C LEU A 53 1.57 -2.87 17.89
N ALA A 54 1.30 -1.74 18.53
CA ALA A 54 2.37 -0.77 18.83
C ALA A 54 3.45 -1.38 19.73
N PRO A 55 4.74 -1.04 19.57
CA PRO A 55 5.29 -0.06 18.62
C PRO A 55 5.73 -0.64 17.27
N TYR A 56 5.33 -1.88 16.94
CA TYR A 56 5.83 -2.61 15.77
C TYR A 56 5.04 -2.35 14.48
N TYR A 57 3.83 -1.79 14.58
CA TYR A 57 2.93 -1.55 13.45
C TYR A 57 2.51 -0.08 13.43
N GLU A 58 2.82 0.60 12.35
CA GLU A 58 2.38 1.98 12.11
C GLU A 58 1.72 2.07 10.74
N ILE A 59 0.54 2.71 10.70
CA ILE A 59 -0.24 2.90 9.47
C ILE A 59 -0.63 4.37 9.31
N TYR A 60 -0.45 4.90 8.10
CA TYR A 60 -0.76 6.27 7.71
C TYR A 60 -1.59 6.28 6.44
N GLN A 61 -2.64 7.08 6.41
CA GLN A 61 -3.57 7.16 5.28
C GLN A 61 -3.50 8.55 4.62
N PHE A 62 -3.47 8.53 3.29
CA PHE A 62 -3.42 9.73 2.46
C PHE A 62 -4.45 9.62 1.33
N GLY A 63 -5.69 9.91 1.66
CA GLY A 63 -6.80 9.96 0.72
C GLY A 63 -7.80 11.03 1.13
N ARG A 64 -8.55 11.50 0.16
CA ARG A 64 -9.63 12.45 0.37
C ARG A 64 -10.81 11.75 1.06
N GLN A 65 -11.47 12.46 1.96
CA GLN A 65 -12.66 11.94 2.62
C GLN A 65 -13.80 11.65 1.63
N GLY A 66 -14.40 10.46 1.76
CA GLY A 66 -15.46 9.97 0.88
C GLY A 66 -14.94 9.21 -0.32
N TRP A 67 -15.76 8.28 -0.83
CA TRP A 67 -15.48 7.58 -2.07
C TRP A 67 -15.97 8.41 -3.26
N VAL A 68 -15.07 8.81 -4.11
CA VAL A 68 -15.39 9.66 -5.26
C VAL A 68 -15.39 8.91 -6.60
N GLY A 69 -14.97 7.63 -6.61
CA GLY A 69 -14.77 6.86 -7.83
C GLY A 69 -13.51 7.28 -8.61
N LEU A 70 -12.95 6.35 -9.39
CA LEU A 70 -11.69 6.60 -10.11
C LEU A 70 -11.81 7.69 -11.19
N GLY A 71 -12.99 7.89 -11.76
CA GLY A 71 -13.24 8.92 -12.78
C GLY A 71 -13.31 10.35 -12.23
N ASN A 72 -13.36 10.54 -10.92
CA ASN A 72 -13.48 11.85 -10.26
C ASN A 72 -12.24 12.23 -9.43
N LEU A 73 -11.12 11.58 -9.68
CA LEU A 73 -9.84 11.95 -9.08
C LEU A 73 -9.33 13.25 -9.70
N GLY A 74 -8.75 14.13 -8.88
CA GLY A 74 -8.32 15.47 -9.30
C GLY A 74 -7.08 15.96 -8.57
N ASP A 75 -6.84 17.27 -8.62
CA ASP A 75 -5.65 17.91 -8.08
C ASP A 75 -5.45 17.67 -6.57
N GLU A 76 -6.54 17.56 -5.80
CA GLU A 76 -6.47 17.27 -4.39
C GLU A 76 -5.92 15.86 -4.15
N ASP A 77 -6.40 14.86 -4.90
CA ASP A 77 -5.95 13.48 -4.81
C ASP A 77 -4.47 13.36 -5.21
N LYS A 78 -4.06 14.12 -6.24
CA LYS A 78 -2.67 14.21 -6.68
C LYS A 78 -1.77 14.79 -5.57
N LYS A 79 -2.15 15.91 -4.97
CA LYS A 79 -1.41 16.52 -3.85
C LYS A 79 -1.29 15.57 -2.66
N LEU A 80 -2.34 14.81 -2.35
CA LEU A 80 -2.32 13.82 -1.27
C LEU A 80 -1.40 12.65 -1.60
N ALA A 81 -1.40 12.16 -2.83
CA ALA A 81 -0.50 11.09 -3.27
C ALA A 81 0.99 11.54 -3.24
N GLU A 82 1.30 12.74 -3.73
CA GLU A 82 2.65 13.33 -3.66
C GLU A 82 3.09 13.52 -2.19
N LYS A 83 2.19 13.98 -1.33
CA LYS A 83 2.45 14.10 0.11
C LYS A 83 2.73 12.75 0.74
N ALA A 84 1.98 11.71 0.36
CA ALA A 84 2.18 10.35 0.84
C ALA A 84 3.58 9.82 0.45
N LEU A 85 4.00 10.01 -0.81
CA LEU A 85 5.31 9.56 -1.28
C LEU A 85 6.45 10.27 -0.55
N LYS A 86 6.37 11.59 -0.39
CA LYS A 86 7.35 12.39 0.37
C LYS A 86 7.40 11.97 1.84
N PHE A 87 6.24 11.71 2.45
CA PHE A 87 6.16 11.22 3.83
C PHE A 87 6.78 9.82 3.95
N ALA A 88 6.45 8.91 3.01
CA ALA A 88 7.03 7.56 2.97
C ALA A 88 8.56 7.62 2.91
N GLU A 89 9.13 8.47 2.04
CA GLU A 89 10.58 8.64 1.93
C GLU A 89 11.20 9.13 3.25
N LYS A 90 10.62 10.15 3.86
CA LYS A 90 11.12 10.71 5.13
C LYS A 90 11.09 9.66 6.24
N VAL A 91 9.91 9.08 6.49
CA VAL A 91 9.71 8.20 7.65
C VAL A 91 10.45 6.87 7.49
N THR A 92 10.62 6.37 6.26
CA THR A 92 11.41 5.16 6.00
C THR A 92 12.90 5.37 6.29
N LYS A 93 13.45 6.53 5.93
CA LYS A 93 14.83 6.88 6.27
C LYS A 93 15.06 7.04 7.79
N GLU A 94 14.09 7.64 8.48
CA GLU A 94 14.16 7.88 9.92
C GLU A 94 14.01 6.60 10.73
N LYS A 95 13.00 5.78 10.39
CA LYS A 95 12.60 4.61 11.21
C LYS A 95 13.25 3.30 10.78
N LYS A 96 13.72 3.21 9.53
CA LYS A 96 14.35 2.02 8.92
C LYS A 96 13.56 0.74 9.24
N PRO A 97 12.27 0.66 8.85
CA PRO A 97 11.46 -0.51 9.12
C PRO A 97 12.02 -1.75 8.42
N ALA A 98 11.77 -2.93 8.94
CA ALA A 98 12.09 -4.18 8.25
C ALA A 98 11.16 -4.40 7.02
N LEU A 99 9.91 -3.93 7.12
CA LEU A 99 8.91 -4.01 6.05
C LEU A 99 8.22 -2.65 5.83
N LEU A 100 8.25 -2.16 4.60
CA LEU A 100 7.47 -1.02 4.12
C LEU A 100 6.37 -1.50 3.19
N ILE A 101 5.12 -1.13 3.48
CA ILE A 101 3.98 -1.41 2.60
C ILE A 101 3.49 -0.09 2.01
N LEU A 102 3.45 -0.02 0.68
CA LEU A 102 2.88 1.08 -0.09
C LEU A 102 1.56 0.58 -0.70
N ASP A 103 0.49 0.72 0.07
CA ASP A 103 -0.82 0.18 -0.28
C ASP A 103 -1.57 1.12 -1.22
N GLU A 104 -2.09 0.59 -2.34
CA GLU A 104 -2.71 1.28 -3.47
C GLU A 104 -1.76 2.19 -4.29
N ILE A 105 -0.44 2.04 -4.16
CA ILE A 105 0.51 2.86 -4.95
C ILE A 105 0.43 2.54 -6.45
N ASN A 106 0.20 1.26 -6.83
CA ASN A 106 0.06 0.87 -8.23
C ASN A 106 -1.09 1.63 -8.88
N LEU A 107 -2.22 1.73 -8.16
CA LEU A 107 -3.40 2.45 -8.62
C LEU A 107 -3.14 3.96 -8.69
N ALA A 108 -2.43 4.53 -7.71
CA ALA A 108 -2.07 5.94 -7.72
C ALA A 108 -1.22 6.33 -8.94
N VAL A 109 -0.27 5.45 -9.33
CA VAL A 109 0.52 5.64 -10.56
C VAL A 109 -0.34 5.46 -11.81
N TYR A 110 -1.16 4.40 -11.86
CA TYR A 110 -2.06 4.17 -13.01
C TYR A 110 -3.01 5.34 -13.26
N CYS A 111 -3.55 5.95 -12.20
CA CYS A 111 -4.41 7.13 -12.26
C CYS A 111 -3.64 8.46 -12.47
N GLN A 112 -2.34 8.40 -12.75
CA GLN A 112 -1.47 9.57 -12.99
C GLN A 112 -1.43 10.58 -11.81
N LEU A 113 -1.70 10.11 -10.59
CA LEU A 113 -1.54 10.91 -9.37
C LEU A 113 -0.07 10.99 -8.94
N LEU A 114 0.74 10.01 -9.38
CA LEU A 114 2.19 9.96 -9.19
C LEU A 114 2.87 9.64 -10.54
N ASP A 115 4.02 10.25 -10.78
CA ASP A 115 4.90 9.83 -11.88
C ASP A 115 5.61 8.52 -11.47
N VAL A 116 5.56 7.52 -12.35
CA VAL A 116 6.21 6.22 -12.12
C VAL A 116 7.71 6.36 -11.85
N ARG A 117 8.37 7.33 -12.51
CA ARG A 117 9.81 7.59 -12.34
C ARG A 117 10.13 8.08 -10.93
N GLU A 118 9.27 8.90 -10.32
CA GLU A 118 9.45 9.35 -8.93
C GLU A 118 9.35 8.18 -7.96
N VAL A 119 8.40 7.25 -8.20
CA VAL A 119 8.25 6.04 -7.40
C VAL A 119 9.48 5.13 -7.55
N LEU A 120 9.97 4.91 -8.78
CA LEU A 120 11.17 4.12 -9.03
C LEU A 120 12.41 4.72 -8.33
N GLN A 121 12.61 6.04 -8.43
CA GLN A 121 13.69 6.74 -7.73
C GLN A 121 13.58 6.62 -6.21
N PHE A 122 12.36 6.66 -5.67
CA PHE A 122 12.15 6.44 -4.23
C PHE A 122 12.54 5.00 -3.85
N LEU A 123 12.12 4.00 -4.61
CA LEU A 123 12.47 2.60 -4.37
C LEU A 123 13.98 2.37 -4.37
N ASP A 124 14.73 3.04 -5.25
CA ASP A 124 16.19 2.97 -5.30
C ASP A 124 16.88 3.56 -4.05
N ARG A 125 16.21 4.48 -3.36
CA ARG A 125 16.72 5.15 -2.15
C ARG A 125 16.31 4.48 -0.83
N ILE A 126 15.55 3.40 -0.89
CA ILE A 126 15.12 2.68 0.33
C ILE A 126 16.34 2.08 1.06
N PRO A 127 16.40 2.19 2.40
CA PRO A 127 17.50 1.65 3.18
C PRO A 127 17.72 0.15 2.96
N LYS A 128 18.98 -0.27 2.99
CA LYS A 128 19.32 -1.71 2.96
C LYS A 128 18.66 -2.42 4.14
N GLY A 129 18.08 -3.60 3.89
CA GLY A 129 17.40 -4.40 4.90
C GLY A 129 15.92 -4.09 5.08
N THR A 130 15.35 -3.12 4.33
CA THR A 130 13.91 -2.91 4.27
C THR A 130 13.34 -3.65 3.06
N ASP A 131 12.46 -4.62 3.30
CA ASP A 131 11.63 -5.21 2.26
C ASP A 131 10.45 -4.27 1.93
N VAL A 132 9.99 -4.30 0.68
CA VAL A 132 8.92 -3.42 0.20
C VAL A 132 7.78 -4.23 -0.39
N VAL A 133 6.55 -3.85 -0.05
CA VAL A 133 5.35 -4.39 -0.69
C VAL A 133 4.60 -3.28 -1.40
N LEU A 134 4.37 -3.45 -2.69
CA LEU A 134 3.56 -2.57 -3.53
C LEU A 134 2.21 -3.25 -3.78
N THR A 135 1.10 -2.56 -3.53
CA THR A 135 -0.22 -3.10 -3.87
C THR A 135 -1.01 -2.17 -4.75
N GLY A 136 -2.05 -2.71 -5.38
CA GLY A 136 -3.03 -1.96 -6.16
C GLY A 136 -3.33 -2.60 -7.51
N ARG A 137 -4.48 -2.23 -8.06
CA ARG A 137 -4.88 -2.63 -9.42
C ARG A 137 -3.99 -1.96 -10.45
N PHE A 138 -3.93 -2.55 -11.64
CA PHE A 138 -3.32 -1.94 -12.83
C PHE A 138 -1.86 -1.51 -12.63
N ALA A 139 -1.05 -2.35 -11.99
CA ALA A 139 0.36 -2.04 -11.78
C ALA A 139 1.05 -1.74 -13.12
N PRO A 140 1.69 -0.57 -13.28
CA PRO A 140 2.46 -0.26 -14.48
C PRO A 140 3.60 -1.26 -14.70
N LYS A 141 3.92 -1.49 -15.97
CA LYS A 141 4.97 -2.44 -16.37
C LYS A 141 6.31 -2.13 -15.71
N GLU A 142 6.63 -0.86 -15.57
CA GLU A 142 7.87 -0.38 -14.97
C GLU A 142 8.01 -0.79 -13.50
N LEU A 143 6.89 -0.79 -12.73
CA LEU A 143 6.89 -1.27 -11.35
C LEU A 143 6.97 -2.79 -11.29
N GLN A 144 6.33 -3.49 -12.24
CA GLN A 144 6.42 -4.95 -12.33
C GLN A 144 7.87 -5.38 -12.67
N ASP A 145 8.54 -4.70 -13.60
CA ASP A 145 9.93 -4.99 -13.99
C ASP A 145 10.93 -4.66 -12.87
N LYS A 146 10.59 -3.70 -12.00
CA LYS A 146 11.39 -3.32 -10.84
C LYS A 146 11.25 -4.32 -9.68
N ALA A 147 10.11 -5.01 -9.56
CA ALA A 147 9.82 -5.91 -8.46
C ALA A 147 10.58 -7.24 -8.60
N ASP A 148 11.01 -7.81 -7.47
CA ASP A 148 11.62 -9.16 -7.42
C ASP A 148 10.54 -10.25 -7.47
N PHE A 149 9.35 -9.97 -6.93
CA PHE A 149 8.20 -10.88 -6.92
C PHE A 149 6.95 -10.15 -7.39
N VAL A 150 6.29 -10.67 -8.41
CA VAL A 150 5.03 -10.15 -8.93
C VAL A 150 3.95 -11.20 -8.78
N ASN A 151 2.86 -10.83 -8.07
CA ASN A 151 1.71 -11.70 -7.86
C ASN A 151 0.46 -11.02 -8.42
N GLU A 152 -0.31 -11.75 -9.21
CA GLU A 152 -1.59 -11.30 -9.72
C GLU A 152 -2.74 -11.98 -8.96
N VAL A 153 -3.63 -11.16 -8.38
CA VAL A 153 -4.79 -11.62 -7.62
C VAL A 153 -6.03 -11.45 -8.48
N ASN A 154 -6.62 -12.55 -8.89
CA ASN A 154 -7.77 -12.57 -9.78
C ASN A 154 -8.98 -13.23 -9.10
N ASP A 155 -10.17 -12.67 -9.29
CA ASP A 155 -11.42 -13.31 -8.87
C ASP A 155 -11.78 -14.44 -9.84
N ILE A 156 -11.82 -15.67 -9.33
CA ILE A 156 -12.37 -16.81 -10.07
C ILE A 156 -13.89 -16.81 -9.96
N LYS A 157 -14.42 -16.38 -8.80
CA LYS A 157 -15.85 -16.26 -8.54
C LYS A 157 -16.12 -15.20 -7.49
N SER A 158 -17.07 -14.33 -7.73
CA SER A 158 -17.54 -13.30 -6.81
C SER A 158 -19.06 -13.29 -6.72
N PRO A 159 -19.64 -12.86 -5.60
CA PRO A 159 -21.07 -12.62 -5.49
C PRO A 159 -21.53 -11.56 -6.51
N LYS A 160 -22.75 -11.70 -7.03
CA LYS A 160 -23.36 -10.69 -7.93
C LYS A 160 -23.57 -9.35 -7.23
N THR A 161 -23.83 -9.37 -5.93
CA THR A 161 -24.02 -8.18 -5.10
C THR A 161 -22.80 -8.00 -4.22
N MET A 162 -22.26 -6.77 -4.17
CA MET A 162 -21.13 -6.44 -3.30
C MET A 162 -21.49 -6.75 -1.84
N VAL A 163 -20.64 -7.49 -1.18
CA VAL A 163 -20.76 -7.81 0.24
C VAL A 163 -19.77 -6.96 1.02
N THR A 164 -20.24 -6.36 2.12
CA THR A 164 -19.40 -5.55 3.01
C THR A 164 -19.57 -6.07 4.43
N THR A 165 -18.65 -6.89 4.89
CA THR A 165 -18.66 -7.52 6.21
C THR A 165 -17.55 -6.95 7.07
N GLU A 166 -17.90 -6.46 8.26
CA GLU A 166 -16.91 -6.00 9.24
C GLU A 166 -15.95 -7.12 9.63
N GLY A 167 -14.66 -6.78 9.69
CA GLY A 167 -13.59 -7.74 9.97
C GLY A 167 -13.17 -8.62 8.79
N ILE A 168 -13.85 -8.51 7.61
CA ILE A 168 -13.50 -9.22 6.39
C ILE A 168 -13.14 -8.24 5.26
N GLN A 169 -14.06 -7.34 4.91
CA GLN A 169 -13.82 -6.33 3.86
C GLN A 169 -13.29 -4.99 4.43
N TYR A 170 -13.46 -4.73 5.72
CA TYR A 170 -12.94 -3.53 6.39
C TYR A 170 -12.66 -3.74 7.88
#